data_41dc39168ce544cab2adf3e67d7f1916
#
_entry.id   41dc39168ce544cab2adf3e67d7f1916
#
_cell.length_a   1.000
_cell.length_b   1.000
_cell.length_c   1.000
_cell.angle_alpha   90.00
_cell.angle_beta   90.00
_cell.angle_gamma   90.00
#
_symmetry.space_group_name_H-M   'P 1'
#
loop_
_entity.id
_entity.type
_entity.pdbx_description
1 polymer ?
#
loop_
_entity_poly.entity_id
_entity_poly.type
_entity_poly.pdbx_seq_one_letter_code
_entity_poly.pdbx_strand_id
1 'polypeptide(L)'
;MYDEISENLKSSISKSKAITSLYNLIQLIIDISDQTNLLSLNASIEAAKSGEHGKGFSVVAEEIGKLASQSKAVTNQMTDIVLTALDANNSLVSDSEKLLNFLEANIKEDYNMFLDASHMYVEDSNKIKNLFEGFSKSTDKLN
;
A
#
# COMPACT_ATOMS: atom_id res chain seq x y z
N MET A 1 18.52 0.88 10.53
CA MET A 1 17.17 1.27 11.00
C MET A 1 16.44 2.19 10.02
N TYR A 2 16.97 3.38 9.62
CA TYR A 2 16.33 4.26 8.62
C TYR A 2 16.17 3.57 7.27
N ASP A 3 17.23 2.99 6.72
CA ASP A 3 17.20 2.29 5.43
C ASP A 3 16.22 1.12 5.43
N GLU A 4 16.17 0.38 6.53
CA GLU A 4 15.26 -0.75 6.73
C GLU A 4 13.79 -0.28 6.78
N ILE A 5 13.50 0.82 7.47
CA ILE A 5 12.15 1.42 7.52
C ILE A 5 11.75 1.92 6.13
N SER A 6 12.64 2.58 5.41
CA SER A 6 12.42 3.07 4.05
C SER A 6 12.12 1.91 3.09
N GLU A 7 12.87 0.82 3.18
CA GLU A 7 12.69 -0.37 2.33
C GLU A 7 11.38 -1.09 2.65
N ASN A 8 11.03 -1.22 3.93
CA ASN A 8 9.75 -1.79 4.37
C ASN A 8 8.56 -0.95 3.91
N LEU A 9 8.63 0.37 3.97
CA LEU A 9 7.59 1.28 3.47
C LEU A 9 7.42 1.15 1.94
N LYS A 10 8.51 1.16 1.19
CA LYS A 10 8.48 0.95 -0.27
C LYS A 10 7.89 -0.42 -0.64
N SER A 11 8.23 -1.47 0.11
CA SER A 11 7.63 -2.80 -0.06
C SER A 11 6.13 -2.79 0.22
N SER A 12 5.68 -2.09 1.26
CA SER A 12 4.27 -1.97 1.62
C SER A 12 3.49 -1.20 0.56
N ILE A 13 4.03 -0.12 0.02
CA ILE A 13 3.48 0.63 -1.11
C ILE A 13 3.35 -0.26 -2.36
N SER A 14 4.35 -1.11 -2.63
CA SER A 14 4.28 -2.05 -3.75
C SER A 14 3.18 -3.11 -3.57
N LYS A 15 3.02 -3.65 -2.36
CA LYS A 15 1.96 -4.62 -2.02
C LYS A 15 0.56 -4.03 -2.13
N SER A 16 0.43 -2.75 -1.94
CA SER A 16 -0.78 -1.95 -2.08
C SER A 16 -1.43 -2.06 -3.48
N LYS A 17 -0.62 -2.28 -4.51
CA LYS A 17 -1.10 -2.52 -5.89
C LYS A 17 -1.97 -3.78 -6.03
N ALA A 18 -1.89 -4.72 -5.08
CA ALA A 18 -2.71 -5.92 -5.07
C ALA A 18 -4.22 -5.60 -4.94
N ILE A 19 -4.58 -4.51 -4.26
CA ILE A 19 -5.99 -4.09 -4.11
C ILE A 19 -6.57 -3.66 -5.46
N THR A 20 -5.78 -2.97 -6.30
CA THR A 20 -6.22 -2.61 -7.66
C THR A 20 -6.46 -3.85 -8.52
N SER A 21 -5.60 -4.88 -8.37
CA SER A 21 -5.81 -6.16 -9.06
C SER A 21 -7.08 -6.87 -8.59
N LEU A 22 -7.39 -6.77 -7.30
CA LEU A 22 -8.63 -7.32 -6.72
C LEU A 22 -9.87 -6.65 -7.34
N TYR A 23 -9.87 -5.34 -7.49
CA TYR A 23 -10.95 -4.61 -8.17
C TYR A 23 -11.18 -5.11 -9.59
N ASN A 24 -10.12 -5.31 -10.36
CA ASN A 24 -10.24 -5.82 -11.73
C ASN A 24 -10.82 -7.24 -11.78
N LEU A 25 -10.46 -8.11 -10.82
CA LEU A 25 -11.03 -9.45 -10.70
C LEU A 25 -12.53 -9.40 -10.36
N ILE A 26 -12.96 -8.48 -9.52
CA ILE A 26 -14.37 -8.27 -9.18
C ILE A 26 -15.16 -7.85 -10.41
N GLN A 27 -14.65 -6.95 -11.25
CA GLN A 27 -15.30 -6.56 -12.49
C GLN A 27 -15.46 -7.75 -13.44
N LEU A 28 -14.44 -8.61 -13.53
CA LEU A 28 -14.53 -9.84 -14.32
C LEU A 28 -15.63 -10.80 -13.82
N ILE A 29 -15.81 -10.91 -12.49
CA ILE A 29 -16.88 -11.76 -11.92
C ILE A 29 -18.25 -11.18 -12.24
N ILE A 30 -18.43 -9.85 -12.26
CA ILE A 30 -19.67 -9.19 -12.68
C ILE A 30 -19.97 -9.55 -14.14
N ASP A 31 -18.99 -9.44 -15.03
CA ASP A 31 -19.15 -9.75 -16.45
C ASP A 31 -19.53 -11.23 -16.66
N ILE A 32 -18.89 -12.15 -15.92
CA ILE A 32 -19.22 -13.58 -15.95
C ILE A 32 -20.64 -13.82 -15.45
N SER A 33 -21.07 -13.14 -14.40
CA SER A 33 -22.42 -13.25 -13.85
C SER A 33 -23.46 -12.77 -14.86
N ASP A 34 -23.20 -11.67 -15.55
CA ASP A 34 -24.08 -11.16 -16.60
C ASP A 34 -24.17 -12.11 -17.81
N GLN A 35 -23.03 -12.65 -18.25
CA GLN A 35 -23.01 -13.65 -19.32
C GLN A 35 -23.76 -14.93 -18.90
N THR A 36 -23.59 -15.38 -17.67
CA THR A 36 -24.28 -16.55 -17.12
C THR A 36 -25.80 -16.34 -17.08
N ASN A 37 -26.23 -15.14 -16.69
CA ASN A 37 -27.64 -14.78 -16.68
C ASN A 37 -28.24 -14.75 -18.08
N LEU A 38 -27.52 -14.22 -19.08
CA LEU A 38 -27.94 -14.23 -20.48
C LEU A 38 -28.03 -15.68 -21.04
N LEU A 39 -27.06 -16.53 -20.68
CA LEU A 39 -27.07 -17.95 -21.09
C LEU A 39 -28.25 -18.69 -20.47
N SER A 40 -28.58 -18.43 -19.21
CA SER A 40 -29.74 -19.04 -18.54
C SER A 40 -31.05 -18.60 -19.18
N LEU A 41 -31.18 -17.34 -19.56
CA LEU A 41 -32.33 -16.80 -20.26
C LEU A 41 -32.53 -17.50 -21.65
N ASN A 42 -31.44 -17.60 -22.40
CA ASN A 42 -31.48 -18.32 -23.71
C ASN A 42 -31.87 -19.81 -23.56
N ALA A 43 -31.30 -20.46 -22.51
CA ALA A 43 -31.65 -21.85 -22.19
C ALA A 43 -33.14 -22.00 -21.79
N SER A 44 -33.68 -21.06 -21.02
CA SER A 44 -35.09 -21.03 -20.62
C SER A 44 -36.00 -20.87 -21.84
N ILE A 45 -35.63 -20.00 -22.79
CA ILE A 45 -36.37 -19.80 -24.06
C ILE A 45 -36.39 -21.08 -24.87
N GLU A 46 -35.24 -21.75 -25.03
CA GLU A 46 -35.16 -22.97 -25.84
C GLU A 46 -35.87 -24.16 -25.15
N ALA A 47 -35.81 -24.21 -23.81
CA ALA A 47 -36.57 -25.17 -23.02
C ALA A 47 -38.11 -24.98 -23.20
N ALA A 48 -38.59 -23.74 -23.16
CA ALA A 48 -40.01 -23.43 -23.42
C ALA A 48 -40.46 -23.84 -24.82
N LYS A 49 -39.60 -23.66 -25.82
CA LYS A 49 -39.85 -24.05 -27.22
C LYS A 49 -39.96 -25.58 -27.40
N SER A 50 -39.29 -26.34 -26.52
CA SER A 50 -39.35 -27.80 -26.50
C SER A 50 -40.62 -28.38 -25.84
N GLY A 51 -41.50 -27.53 -25.31
CA GLY A 51 -42.78 -27.92 -24.73
C GLY A 51 -42.63 -28.84 -23.51
N GLU A 52 -43.42 -29.93 -23.49
CA GLU A 52 -43.40 -30.87 -22.35
C GLU A 52 -42.02 -31.50 -22.09
N HIS A 53 -41.23 -31.72 -23.14
CA HIS A 53 -39.89 -32.31 -23.03
C HIS A 53 -38.88 -31.32 -22.42
N GLY A 54 -39.15 -30.03 -22.48
CA GLY A 54 -38.26 -28.99 -21.97
C GLY A 54 -38.51 -28.60 -20.50
N LYS A 55 -39.57 -29.06 -19.85
CA LYS A 55 -39.94 -28.61 -18.48
C LYS A 55 -38.84 -28.74 -17.45
N GLY A 56 -38.13 -29.87 -17.43
CA GLY A 56 -37.01 -30.07 -16.49
C GLY A 56 -35.83 -29.12 -16.75
N PHE A 57 -35.52 -28.86 -18.02
CA PHE A 57 -34.46 -27.93 -18.43
C PHE A 57 -34.84 -26.49 -18.11
N SER A 58 -36.10 -26.10 -18.23
CA SER A 58 -36.58 -24.76 -17.86
C SER A 58 -36.35 -24.45 -16.40
N VAL A 59 -36.62 -25.40 -15.49
CA VAL A 59 -36.39 -25.22 -14.06
C VAL A 59 -34.91 -25.05 -13.74
N VAL A 60 -34.04 -25.82 -14.38
CA VAL A 60 -32.61 -25.73 -14.20
C VAL A 60 -32.07 -24.38 -14.73
N ALA A 61 -32.51 -23.95 -15.88
CA ALA A 61 -32.11 -22.68 -16.47
C ALA A 61 -32.54 -21.50 -15.58
N GLU A 62 -33.78 -21.53 -15.08
CA GLU A 62 -34.27 -20.51 -14.17
C GLU A 62 -33.46 -20.43 -12.87
N GLU A 63 -33.09 -21.59 -12.29
CA GLU A 63 -32.22 -21.60 -11.09
C GLU A 63 -30.80 -21.08 -11.36
N ILE A 64 -30.23 -21.36 -12.54
CA ILE A 64 -28.95 -20.79 -12.97
C ILE A 64 -29.04 -19.27 -13.08
N GLY A 65 -30.10 -18.72 -13.66
CA GLY A 65 -30.32 -17.29 -13.76
C GLY A 65 -30.43 -16.62 -12.40
N LYS A 66 -31.12 -17.25 -11.47
CA LYS A 66 -31.22 -16.78 -10.08
C LYS A 66 -29.85 -16.78 -9.37
N LEU A 67 -29.09 -17.84 -9.52
CA LEU A 67 -27.72 -17.90 -8.95
C LEU A 67 -26.80 -16.84 -9.56
N ALA A 68 -26.87 -16.61 -10.86
CA ALA A 68 -26.11 -15.56 -11.55
C ALA A 68 -26.49 -14.16 -11.00
N SER A 69 -27.77 -13.89 -10.82
CA SER A 69 -28.25 -12.63 -10.23
C SER A 69 -27.80 -12.45 -8.80
N GLN A 70 -27.83 -13.50 -7.99
CA GLN A 70 -27.33 -13.47 -6.61
C GLN A 70 -25.80 -13.24 -6.59
N SER A 71 -25.05 -13.93 -7.45
CA SER A 71 -23.60 -13.73 -7.59
C SER A 71 -23.28 -12.26 -7.92
N LYS A 72 -23.98 -11.67 -8.88
CA LYS A 72 -23.84 -10.27 -9.24
C LYS A 72 -24.12 -9.34 -8.05
N ALA A 73 -25.19 -9.59 -7.29
CA ALA A 73 -25.54 -8.76 -6.13
C ALA A 73 -24.46 -8.80 -5.05
N VAL A 74 -23.90 -9.98 -4.75
CA VAL A 74 -22.80 -10.13 -3.78
C VAL A 74 -21.55 -9.44 -4.30
N THR A 75 -21.25 -9.58 -5.59
CA THR A 75 -20.06 -8.97 -6.20
C THR A 75 -20.16 -7.44 -6.21
N ASN A 76 -21.33 -6.85 -6.39
CA ASN A 76 -21.53 -5.41 -6.25
C ASN A 76 -21.23 -4.93 -4.82
N GLN A 77 -21.65 -5.68 -3.79
CA GLN A 77 -21.30 -5.35 -2.40
C GLN A 77 -19.78 -5.45 -2.16
N MET A 78 -19.12 -6.44 -2.77
CA MET A 78 -17.64 -6.53 -2.72
C MET A 78 -16.98 -5.33 -3.38
N THR A 79 -17.55 -4.80 -4.48
CA THR A 79 -17.06 -3.59 -5.15
C THR A 79 -17.00 -2.40 -4.20
N ASP A 80 -18.07 -2.16 -3.45
CA ASP A 80 -18.14 -1.03 -2.50
C ASP A 80 -17.07 -1.16 -1.39
N ILE A 81 -16.88 -2.37 -0.88
CA ILE A 81 -15.86 -2.65 0.15
C ILE A 81 -14.46 -2.40 -0.42
N VAL A 82 -14.19 -2.88 -1.64
CA VAL A 82 -12.87 -2.73 -2.26
C VAL A 82 -12.59 -1.27 -2.63
N LEU A 83 -13.58 -0.52 -3.08
CA LEU A 83 -13.42 0.91 -3.33
C LEU A 83 -13.07 1.68 -2.05
N THR A 84 -13.73 1.37 -0.94
CA THR A 84 -13.39 1.94 0.38
C THR A 84 -11.97 1.57 0.80
N ALA A 85 -11.57 0.32 0.59
CA ALA A 85 -10.21 -0.14 0.89
C ALA A 85 -9.16 0.52 0.00
N LEU A 86 -9.48 0.77 -1.28
CA LEU A 86 -8.61 1.51 -2.21
C LEU A 86 -8.38 2.95 -1.77
N ASP A 87 -9.42 3.64 -1.34
CA ASP A 87 -9.32 5.02 -0.87
C ASP A 87 -8.46 5.12 0.40
N ALA A 88 -8.74 4.28 1.39
CA ALA A 88 -7.94 4.19 2.61
C ALA A 88 -6.47 3.86 2.33
N ASN A 89 -6.24 2.95 1.38
CA ASN A 89 -4.91 2.55 0.96
C ASN A 89 -4.15 3.67 0.23
N ASN A 90 -4.81 4.41 -0.66
CA ASN A 90 -4.21 5.56 -1.34
C ASN A 90 -3.81 6.66 -0.34
N SER A 91 -4.65 6.90 0.66
CA SER A 91 -4.33 7.81 1.77
C SER A 91 -3.10 7.35 2.54
N LEU A 92 -3.04 6.06 2.89
CA LEU A 92 -1.89 5.47 3.59
C LEU A 92 -0.59 5.58 2.77
N VAL A 93 -0.65 5.33 1.47
CA VAL A 93 0.50 5.49 0.54
C VAL A 93 0.96 6.94 0.54
N SER A 94 0.05 7.89 0.35
CA SER A 94 0.36 9.33 0.34
C SER A 94 1.01 9.79 1.65
N ASP A 95 0.48 9.36 2.78
CA ASP A 95 1.03 9.74 4.09
C ASP A 95 2.37 9.06 4.38
N SER A 96 2.56 7.83 3.89
CA SER A 96 3.84 7.13 3.94
C SER A 96 4.92 7.84 3.11
N GLU A 97 4.58 8.32 1.91
CA GLU A 97 5.48 9.11 1.07
C GLU A 97 5.86 10.45 1.71
N LYS A 98 4.88 11.14 2.31
CA LYS A 98 5.15 12.38 3.08
C LYS A 98 6.09 12.12 4.25
N LEU A 99 5.86 11.03 4.99
CA LEU A 99 6.71 10.63 6.10
C LEU A 99 8.14 10.32 5.65
N LEU A 100 8.30 9.57 4.55
CA LEU A 100 9.63 9.28 3.99
C LEU A 100 10.37 10.56 3.61
N ASN A 101 9.71 11.48 2.91
CA ASN A 101 10.30 12.76 2.52
C ASN A 101 10.67 13.62 3.74
N PHE A 102 9.83 13.65 4.76
CA PHE A 102 10.12 14.34 6.02
C PHE A 102 11.34 13.74 6.72
N LEU A 103 11.42 12.42 6.83
CA LEU A 103 12.55 11.73 7.45
C LEU A 103 13.85 11.98 6.66
N GLU A 104 13.81 11.91 5.34
CA GLU A 104 14.99 12.12 4.50
C GLU A 104 15.53 13.56 4.64
N ALA A 105 14.66 14.54 4.65
CA ALA A 105 15.04 15.93 4.79
C ALA A 105 15.63 16.23 6.19
N ASN A 106 14.93 15.85 7.26
CA ASN A 106 15.30 16.23 8.63
C ASN A 106 16.45 15.39 9.17
N ILE A 107 16.51 14.09 8.92
CA ILE A 107 17.62 13.25 9.41
C ILE A 107 18.94 13.67 8.77
N LYS A 108 18.92 14.05 7.50
CA LYS A 108 20.14 14.52 6.82
C LYS A 108 20.63 15.84 7.38
N GLU A 109 19.72 16.75 7.70
CA GLU A 109 20.03 18.04 8.32
C GLU A 109 20.58 17.85 9.75
N ASP A 110 19.89 17.10 10.59
CA ASP A 110 20.32 16.78 11.96
C ASP A 110 21.69 16.08 11.98
N TYR A 111 21.94 15.16 11.06
CA TYR A 111 23.21 14.47 10.95
C TYR A 111 24.35 15.42 10.59
N ASN A 112 24.13 16.36 9.67
CA ASN A 112 25.12 17.38 9.32
C ASN A 112 25.39 18.32 10.50
N MET A 113 24.37 18.77 11.22
CA MET A 113 24.51 19.57 12.43
C MET A 113 25.32 18.83 13.50
N PHE A 114 25.09 17.53 13.67
CA PHE A 114 25.85 16.71 14.61
C PHE A 114 27.33 16.58 14.21
N LEU A 115 27.62 16.41 12.93
CA LEU A 115 29.00 16.40 12.41
C LEU A 115 29.70 17.71 12.64
N ASP A 116 29.06 18.85 12.37
CA ASP A 116 29.61 20.18 12.59
C ASP A 116 29.90 20.43 14.10
N ALA A 117 28.96 20.06 14.96
CA ALA A 117 29.16 20.14 16.41
C ALA A 117 30.34 19.26 16.87
N SER A 118 30.48 18.06 16.31
CA SER A 118 31.58 17.15 16.61
C SER A 118 32.94 17.74 16.16
N HIS A 119 33.02 18.37 15.01
CA HIS A 119 34.22 19.07 14.53
C HIS A 119 34.60 20.24 15.43
N MET A 120 33.62 21.04 15.82
CA MET A 120 33.86 22.15 16.79
C MET A 120 34.41 21.63 18.12
N TYR A 121 33.87 20.50 18.62
CA TYR A 121 34.34 19.91 19.88
C TYR A 121 35.79 19.43 19.80
N VAL A 122 36.21 18.85 18.69
CA VAL A 122 37.58 18.42 18.43
C VAL A 122 38.51 19.65 18.36
N GLU A 123 38.10 20.72 17.68
CA GLU A 123 38.87 21.96 17.58
C GLU A 123 39.07 22.63 18.96
N ASP A 124 38.00 22.73 19.76
CA ASP A 124 38.08 23.30 21.12
C ASP A 124 38.94 22.44 22.05
N SER A 125 38.87 21.12 21.96
CA SER A 125 39.74 20.20 22.69
C SER A 125 41.21 20.43 22.35
N ASN A 126 41.56 20.65 21.09
CA ASN A 126 42.91 20.99 20.67
C ASN A 126 43.35 22.34 21.14
N LYS A 127 42.48 23.36 21.15
CA LYS A 127 42.79 24.69 21.75
C LYS A 127 43.11 24.58 23.23
N ILE A 128 42.28 23.84 23.99
CA ILE A 128 42.49 23.57 25.41
C ILE A 128 43.85 22.88 25.66
N LYS A 129 44.15 21.84 24.88
CA LYS A 129 45.45 21.16 24.96
C LYS A 129 46.61 22.11 24.75
N ASN A 130 46.58 22.95 23.73
CA ASN A 130 47.61 23.91 23.40
C ASN A 130 47.77 24.96 24.53
N LEU A 131 46.68 25.41 25.17
CA LEU A 131 46.70 26.28 26.32
C LEU A 131 47.40 25.63 27.52
N PHE A 132 47.11 24.36 27.82
CA PHE A 132 47.79 23.63 28.91
C PHE A 132 49.27 23.44 28.64
N GLU A 133 49.68 23.12 27.42
CA GLU A 133 51.10 23.04 27.03
C GLU A 133 51.80 24.36 27.15
N GLY A 134 51.16 25.47 26.77
CA GLY A 134 51.69 26.84 26.95
C GLY A 134 51.83 27.20 28.43
N PHE A 135 50.88 26.87 29.26
CA PHE A 135 50.91 27.09 30.69
C PHE A 135 52.02 26.29 31.38
N SER A 136 52.18 25.00 31.03
CA SER A 136 53.28 24.17 31.55
C SER A 136 54.65 24.75 31.21
N LYS A 137 54.89 25.18 29.97
CA LYS A 137 56.14 25.82 29.57
C LYS A 137 56.41 27.14 30.29
N SER A 138 55.37 27.88 30.65
CA SER A 138 55.50 29.14 31.41
C SER A 138 55.86 28.87 32.88
N THR A 139 55.30 27.84 33.50
CA THR A 139 55.65 27.45 34.91
C THR A 139 57.04 26.90 34.99
N ASP A 140 57.53 26.13 34.00
CA ASP A 140 58.90 25.61 33.97
C ASP A 140 59.99 26.73 33.85
N LYS A 141 59.61 27.89 33.31
CA LYS A 141 60.50 29.05 33.21
C LYS A 141 60.54 29.89 34.44
N LEU A 142 59.64 29.70 35.39
CA LEU A 142 59.56 30.47 36.66
C LEU A 142 60.25 29.76 37.83
N ASN A 143 60.62 28.50 37.68
CA ASN A 143 61.45 27.70 38.62
C ASN A 143 62.87 27.63 38.14
#